data_5a1cb9c15d59a92fbe31cb7bb57d8a1d
#
_entry.id   5a1cb9c15d59a92fbe31cb7bb57d8a1d
#
_cell.length_a   1.000
_cell.length_b   1.000
_cell.length_c   1.000
_cell.angle_alpha   90.00
_cell.angle_beta   90.00
_cell.angle_gamma   90.00
#
_symmetry.space_group_name_H-M   'P 1'
#
loop_
_entity.id
_entity.type
_entity.pdbx_description
1 polymer ?
#
loop_
_entity_poly.entity_id
_entity_poly.type
_entity_poly.pdbx_seq_one_letter_code
_entity_poly.pdbx_strand_id
1 'polypeptide(L)'
;VLCPKKLSNNWNIYKNNYKNNPIAEDRLRYDVLFHTDLNRTSGESNGNDLAFINWENYDLIVIDESHNFRNGIGTHSNTKENRYMQLMNKVIKQGVKTKVLMLSATPVNNRFIDLRNQLALAYEGVSKNIDEQLKTKNSIDDIFRQAQTAFNKWSQLPTEVRTTETLLS
;
A
#
# COMPACT_ATOMS: atom_id res chain seq x y z
N VAL A 1 2.91 10.68 5.24
CA VAL A 1 1.61 10.14 4.79
C VAL A 1 1.50 10.30 3.30
N LEU A 2 1.14 9.24 2.59
CA LEU A 2 0.72 9.27 1.17
C LEU A 2 -0.79 9.10 1.08
N CYS A 3 -1.49 10.08 0.51
CA CYS A 3 -2.95 10.04 0.38
C CYS A 3 -3.43 10.59 -0.97
N PRO A 4 -4.68 10.33 -1.36
CA PRO A 4 -5.33 11.08 -2.43
C PRO A 4 -5.43 12.57 -2.08
N LYS A 5 -5.25 13.46 -3.06
CA LYS A 5 -5.28 14.92 -2.84
C LYS A 5 -6.53 15.38 -2.06
N LYS A 6 -7.69 14.81 -2.37
CA LYS A 6 -8.97 15.14 -1.71
C LYS A 6 -9.01 14.85 -0.21
N LEU A 7 -8.12 13.98 0.30
CA LEU A 7 -8.05 13.57 1.70
C LEU A 7 -6.96 14.31 2.49
N SER A 8 -6.20 15.19 1.86
CA SER A 8 -5.08 15.89 2.51
C SER A 8 -5.48 16.66 3.77
N ASN A 9 -6.64 17.30 3.76
CA ASN A 9 -7.13 18.05 4.92
C ASN A 9 -7.36 17.15 6.15
N ASN A 10 -7.80 15.91 5.95
CA ASN A 10 -8.01 14.95 7.04
C ASN A 10 -6.70 14.61 7.77
N TRP A 11 -5.58 14.69 7.06
CA TRP A 11 -4.25 14.43 7.60
C TRP A 11 -3.55 15.70 8.08
N ASN A 12 -3.76 16.84 7.41
CA ASN A 12 -3.10 18.10 7.77
C ASN A 12 -3.51 18.63 9.15
N ILE A 13 -4.71 18.30 9.64
CA ILE A 13 -5.18 18.73 10.97
C ILE A 13 -4.30 18.24 12.13
N TYR A 14 -3.61 17.10 11.96
CA TYR A 14 -2.73 16.53 12.99
C TYR A 14 -1.28 17.00 12.87
N LYS A 15 -0.94 17.73 11.78
CA LYS A 15 0.43 18.19 11.48
C LYS A 15 0.85 19.38 12.36
N ASN A 16 -0.08 20.17 12.81
CA ASN A 16 0.15 21.42 13.53
C ASN A 16 -0.60 21.43 14.87
N ASN A 17 -0.16 22.32 15.78
CA ASN A 17 -0.83 22.56 17.05
C ASN A 17 -2.14 23.38 16.88
N TYR A 18 -3.01 22.96 16.00
CA TYR A 18 -4.35 23.56 15.88
C TYR A 18 -5.17 23.27 17.13
N LYS A 19 -6.02 24.23 17.53
CA LYS A 19 -6.91 24.10 18.70
C LYS A 19 -7.75 22.82 18.70
N ASN A 20 -8.01 22.26 17.54
CA ASN A 20 -8.85 21.07 17.35
C ASN A 20 -8.03 19.79 17.10
N ASN A 21 -6.70 19.83 17.24
CA ASN A 21 -5.89 18.63 17.12
C ASN A 21 -5.86 17.89 18.46
N PRO A 22 -6.52 16.71 18.58
CA PRO A 22 -6.59 15.96 19.83
C PRO A 22 -5.24 15.36 20.28
N ILE A 23 -4.25 15.32 19.37
CA ILE A 23 -2.90 14.78 19.61
C ILE A 23 -1.82 15.85 19.45
N ALA A 24 -2.16 17.12 19.66
CA ALA A 24 -1.22 18.23 19.50
C ALA A 24 0.00 18.10 20.44
N GLU A 25 -0.18 17.52 21.63
CA GLU A 25 0.88 17.32 22.61
C GLU A 25 1.94 16.31 22.13
N ASP A 26 1.58 15.36 21.27
CA ASP A 26 2.50 14.36 20.71
C ASP A 26 3.51 14.97 19.73
N ARG A 27 3.27 16.18 19.25
CA ARG A 27 4.15 16.94 18.34
C ARG A 27 4.60 16.10 17.14
N LEU A 28 3.70 15.38 16.51
CA LEU A 28 4.00 14.52 15.39
C LEU A 28 4.62 15.30 14.23
N ARG A 29 5.76 14.83 13.75
CA ARG A 29 6.46 15.39 12.58
C ARG A 29 6.28 14.45 11.41
N TYR A 30 5.53 14.88 10.41
CA TYR A 30 5.32 14.11 9.19
C TYR A 30 4.95 15.02 8.03
N ASP A 31 5.18 14.53 6.83
CA ASP A 31 4.75 15.17 5.60
C ASP A 31 3.49 14.50 5.07
N VAL A 32 2.61 15.32 4.47
CA VAL A 32 1.43 14.84 3.76
C VAL A 32 1.65 15.10 2.28
N LEU A 33 1.85 14.02 1.54
CA LEU A 33 2.15 14.02 0.12
C LEU A 33 1.08 13.23 -0.64
N PHE A 34 0.98 13.43 -1.93
CA PHE A 34 -0.01 12.75 -2.75
C PHE A 34 0.59 11.54 -3.45
N HIS A 35 -0.23 10.54 -3.76
CA HIS A 35 0.19 9.36 -4.54
C HIS A 35 0.87 9.74 -5.86
N THR A 36 0.48 10.87 -6.46
CA THR A 36 1.06 11.38 -7.70
C THR A 36 2.45 11.98 -7.54
N ASP A 37 2.82 12.37 -6.32
CA ASP A 37 4.11 13.01 -6.06
C ASP A 37 5.28 12.03 -6.15
N LEU A 38 5.02 10.73 -6.01
CA LEU A 38 6.02 9.68 -6.22
C LEU A 38 6.71 9.76 -7.59
N ASN A 39 6.00 10.24 -8.61
CA ASN A 39 6.52 10.36 -9.97
C ASN A 39 7.06 11.78 -10.28
N ARG A 40 7.11 12.65 -9.29
CA ARG A 40 7.59 14.03 -9.42
C ARG A 40 8.94 14.19 -8.74
N THR A 41 9.79 15.03 -9.32
CA THR A 41 11.13 15.37 -8.79
C THR A 41 11.25 16.83 -8.37
N SER A 42 10.24 17.66 -8.64
CA SER A 42 10.23 19.08 -8.33
C SER A 42 8.84 19.66 -8.27
N GLY A 43 8.74 20.89 -7.81
CA GLY A 43 7.52 21.67 -7.68
C GLY A 43 6.85 21.48 -6.32
N GLU A 44 5.89 22.34 -6.03
CA GLU A 44 5.20 22.36 -4.74
C GLU A 44 4.09 21.29 -4.67
N SER A 45 3.94 20.68 -3.51
CA SER A 45 2.84 19.79 -3.16
C SER A 45 2.49 19.92 -1.68
N ASN A 46 1.27 20.34 -1.38
CA ASN A 46 0.74 20.46 -0.01
C ASN A 46 1.67 21.22 0.95
N GLY A 47 2.26 22.32 0.48
CA GLY A 47 3.20 23.16 1.24
C GLY A 47 4.62 22.59 1.36
N ASN A 48 4.93 21.52 0.62
CA ASN A 48 6.28 20.98 0.54
C ASN A 48 6.86 21.21 -0.86
N ASP A 49 8.13 21.59 -0.94
CA ASP A 49 8.86 21.57 -2.20
C ASP A 49 9.43 20.16 -2.42
N LEU A 50 8.96 19.51 -3.49
CA LEU A 50 9.33 18.12 -3.80
C LEU A 50 10.82 17.94 -4.15
N ALA A 51 11.51 19.01 -4.53
CA ALA A 51 12.94 18.95 -4.79
C ALA A 51 13.76 18.66 -3.51
N PHE A 52 13.19 18.99 -2.34
CA PHE A 52 13.85 18.77 -1.04
C PHE A 52 13.28 17.57 -0.27
N ILE A 53 12.32 16.84 -0.83
CA ILE A 53 11.82 15.61 -0.21
C ILE A 53 12.84 14.50 -0.39
N ASN A 54 13.41 14.06 0.71
CA ASN A 54 14.27 12.88 0.74
C ASN A 54 13.42 11.65 1.08
N TRP A 55 12.98 10.95 0.03
CA TRP A 55 12.12 9.78 0.13
C TRP A 55 12.72 8.62 0.93
N GLU A 56 14.03 8.58 1.07
CA GLU A 56 14.77 7.51 1.76
C GLU A 56 14.82 7.69 3.28
N ASN A 57 14.48 8.88 3.79
CA ASN A 57 14.65 9.24 5.21
C ASN A 57 13.40 9.07 6.07
N TYR A 58 12.38 8.39 5.59
CA TYR A 58 11.17 8.16 6.39
C TYR A 58 11.22 6.84 7.15
N ASP A 59 11.07 6.88 8.47
CA ASP A 59 10.96 5.70 9.33
C ASP A 59 9.64 4.96 9.15
N LEU A 60 8.59 5.70 8.80
CA LEU A 60 7.24 5.18 8.60
C LEU A 60 6.58 5.85 7.40
N ILE A 61 5.99 5.06 6.55
CA ILE A 61 5.07 5.52 5.53
C ILE A 61 3.65 5.02 5.83
N VAL A 62 2.71 5.95 5.91
CA VAL A 62 1.28 5.65 6.00
C VAL A 62 0.67 5.87 4.63
N ILE A 63 0.06 4.84 4.07
CA ILE A 63 -0.54 4.87 2.73
C ILE A 63 -2.06 4.80 2.89
N ASP A 64 -2.71 5.95 2.77
CA ASP A 64 -4.16 6.03 2.78
C ASP A 64 -4.71 5.68 1.39
N GLU A 65 -5.82 4.98 1.34
CA GLU A 65 -6.39 4.38 0.12
C GLU A 65 -5.35 3.51 -0.62
N SER A 66 -4.71 2.60 0.12
CA SER A 66 -3.62 1.75 -0.37
C SER A 66 -4.01 0.86 -1.55
N HIS A 67 -5.30 0.63 -1.78
CA HIS A 67 -5.80 -0.09 -2.96
C HIS A 67 -5.39 0.57 -4.29
N ASN A 68 -4.99 1.85 -4.28
CA ASN A 68 -4.43 2.52 -5.46
C ASN A 68 -3.07 1.95 -5.89
N PHE A 69 -2.42 1.15 -5.05
CA PHE A 69 -1.16 0.47 -5.31
C PHE A 69 -1.31 -1.03 -5.61
N ARG A 70 -2.54 -1.53 -5.78
CA ARG A 70 -2.85 -2.95 -6.02
C ARG A 70 -2.27 -3.54 -7.30
N ASN A 71 -2.06 -2.72 -8.33
CA ASN A 71 -1.64 -3.21 -9.65
C ASN A 71 -0.21 -3.76 -9.68
N GLY A 72 0.58 -3.49 -8.63
CA GLY A 72 1.93 -4.00 -8.53
C GLY A 72 2.85 -3.60 -9.70
N ILE A 73 3.74 -4.51 -10.08
CA ILE A 73 4.57 -4.39 -11.27
C ILE A 73 3.68 -4.75 -12.45
N GLY A 74 3.18 -3.74 -13.16
CA GLY A 74 2.30 -3.93 -14.31
C GLY A 74 2.99 -4.71 -15.43
N THR A 75 2.27 -5.62 -16.06
CA THR A 75 2.70 -6.41 -17.21
C THR A 75 2.75 -5.61 -18.52
N HIS A 76 2.23 -4.39 -18.51
CA HIS A 76 2.28 -3.49 -19.66
C HIS A 76 3.44 -2.52 -19.49
N SER A 77 4.57 -2.90 -20.06
CA SER A 77 5.76 -2.10 -20.21
C SER A 77 5.50 -0.91 -21.14
N ASN A 78 5.12 0.20 -20.61
CA ASN A 78 5.42 1.49 -21.20
C ASN A 78 6.20 2.30 -20.16
N THR A 79 7.52 2.23 -20.26
CA THR A 79 8.62 3.17 -19.95
C THR A 79 8.48 4.24 -18.86
N LYS A 80 7.36 4.40 -18.20
CA LYS A 80 7.24 5.19 -16.97
C LYS A 80 7.04 4.22 -15.82
N GLU A 81 8.03 4.17 -14.93
CA GLU A 81 7.90 3.48 -13.65
C GLU A 81 6.55 3.87 -13.04
N ASN A 82 5.71 2.88 -12.78
CA ASN A 82 4.43 3.16 -12.16
C ASN A 82 4.63 3.58 -10.70
N ARG A 83 3.63 4.22 -10.10
CA ARG A 83 3.69 4.70 -8.71
C ARG A 83 4.05 3.61 -7.70
N TYR A 84 3.65 2.37 -7.95
CA TYR A 84 4.01 1.22 -7.14
C TYR A 84 5.52 0.99 -7.15
N MET A 85 6.15 1.02 -8.33
CA MET A 85 7.60 0.84 -8.48
C MET A 85 8.38 1.98 -7.82
N GLN A 86 7.92 3.24 -7.99
CA GLN A 86 8.53 4.38 -7.32
C GLN A 86 8.47 4.24 -5.79
N LEU A 87 7.31 3.86 -5.24
CA LEU A 87 7.15 3.61 -3.81
C LEU A 87 8.06 2.48 -3.34
N MET A 88 8.06 1.35 -4.03
CA MET A 88 8.88 0.18 -3.69
C MET A 88 10.37 0.50 -3.74
N ASN A 89 10.84 1.16 -4.78
CA ASN A 89 12.27 1.37 -5.00
C ASN A 89 12.81 2.56 -4.19
N LYS A 90 12.18 3.75 -4.33
CA LYS A 90 12.70 4.98 -3.70
C LYS A 90 12.47 5.04 -2.20
N VAL A 91 11.33 4.53 -1.72
CA VAL A 91 10.94 4.72 -0.31
C VAL A 91 11.27 3.48 0.50
N ILE A 92 10.85 2.30 0.02
CA ILE A 92 10.91 1.09 0.80
C ILE A 92 12.28 0.44 0.72
N LYS A 93 12.78 0.13 -0.48
CA LYS A 93 14.06 -0.58 -0.64
C LYS A 93 15.29 0.27 -0.38
N GLN A 94 15.27 1.54 -0.76
CA GLN A 94 16.36 2.48 -0.52
C GLN A 94 16.30 3.12 0.86
N GLY A 95 15.18 3.01 1.54
CA GLY A 95 14.94 3.65 2.84
C GLY A 95 15.70 3.01 4.01
N VAL A 96 15.61 3.68 5.15
CA VAL A 96 16.23 3.30 6.43
C VAL A 96 15.43 2.21 7.18
N LYS A 97 15.03 1.13 6.53
CA LYS A 97 14.09 0.11 7.04
C LYS A 97 12.70 0.70 7.29
N THR A 98 12.22 1.45 6.34
CA THR A 98 10.93 2.15 6.40
C THR A 98 9.79 1.18 6.70
N LYS A 99 9.07 1.41 7.78
CA LYS A 99 7.85 0.66 8.11
C LYS A 99 6.70 1.14 7.22
N VAL A 100 5.80 0.22 6.88
CA VAL A 100 4.66 0.51 6.01
C VAL A 100 3.36 0.24 6.76
N LEU A 101 2.49 1.25 6.84
CA LEU A 101 1.12 1.13 7.32
C LEU A 101 0.17 1.42 6.16
N MET A 102 -0.69 0.47 5.86
CA MET A 102 -1.65 0.58 4.76
C MET A 102 -3.07 0.70 5.31
N LEU A 103 -3.79 1.69 4.80
CA LEU A 103 -5.20 1.94 5.12
C LEU A 103 -6.02 1.81 3.85
N SER A 104 -7.05 0.98 3.88
CA SER A 104 -8.00 0.82 2.78
C SER A 104 -9.31 0.24 3.26
N ALA A 105 -10.41 0.79 2.77
CA ALA A 105 -11.74 0.20 2.97
C ALA A 105 -11.98 -1.00 2.03
N THR A 106 -11.27 -1.07 0.91
CA THR A 106 -11.47 -2.07 -0.15
C THR A 106 -10.12 -2.65 -0.61
N PRO A 107 -9.40 -3.39 0.25
CA PRO A 107 -8.06 -3.90 -0.07
C PRO A 107 -8.08 -4.92 -1.22
N VAL A 108 -9.18 -5.65 -1.37
CA VAL A 108 -9.42 -6.59 -2.47
C VAL A 108 -10.57 -6.06 -3.33
N ASN A 109 -10.35 -5.98 -4.64
CA ASN A 109 -11.43 -5.66 -5.58
C ASN A 109 -11.97 -6.94 -6.23
N ASN A 110 -11.24 -7.52 -7.19
CA ASN A 110 -11.68 -8.72 -7.91
C ASN A 110 -10.65 -9.86 -7.87
N ARG A 111 -9.44 -9.59 -7.38
CA ARG A 111 -8.34 -10.56 -7.43
C ARG A 111 -7.55 -10.55 -6.12
N PHE A 112 -7.26 -11.73 -5.61
CA PHE A 112 -6.38 -11.87 -4.45
C PHE A 112 -4.95 -11.36 -4.72
N ILE A 113 -4.52 -11.35 -5.98
CA ILE A 113 -3.25 -10.75 -6.39
C ILE A 113 -3.17 -9.25 -6.03
N ASP A 114 -4.31 -8.55 -6.00
CA ASP A 114 -4.37 -7.14 -5.63
C ASP A 114 -3.93 -6.94 -4.17
N LEU A 115 -4.39 -7.82 -3.28
CA LEU A 115 -3.98 -7.83 -1.87
C LEU A 115 -2.51 -8.25 -1.72
N ARG A 116 -2.10 -9.30 -2.42
CA ARG A 116 -0.70 -9.75 -2.42
C ARG A 116 0.24 -8.62 -2.83
N ASN A 117 -0.06 -7.86 -3.88
CA ASN A 117 0.75 -6.74 -4.32
C ASN A 117 0.83 -5.62 -3.28
N GLN A 118 -0.27 -5.32 -2.60
CA GLN A 118 -0.26 -4.35 -1.51
C GLN A 118 0.62 -4.85 -0.35
N LEU A 119 0.43 -6.09 0.09
CA LEU A 119 1.24 -6.68 1.16
C LEU A 119 2.73 -6.73 0.82
N ALA A 120 3.08 -6.90 -0.46
CA ALA A 120 4.47 -6.90 -0.91
C ALA A 120 5.21 -5.60 -0.56
N LEU A 121 4.52 -4.47 -0.42
CA LEU A 121 5.12 -3.22 0.06
C LEU A 121 5.65 -3.35 1.50
N ALA A 122 5.00 -4.14 2.34
CA ALA A 122 5.39 -4.30 3.74
C ALA A 122 6.59 -5.24 3.94
N TYR A 123 6.86 -6.14 2.98
CA TYR A 123 8.01 -7.06 3.03
C TYR A 123 9.01 -6.85 1.89
N GLU A 124 9.06 -5.65 1.34
CA GLU A 124 10.02 -5.20 0.32
C GLU A 124 9.98 -6.05 -0.98
N GLY A 125 8.86 -6.72 -1.23
CA GLY A 125 8.68 -7.64 -2.35
C GLY A 125 9.41 -8.98 -2.21
N VAL A 126 10.01 -9.26 -1.05
CA VAL A 126 10.72 -10.52 -0.76
C VAL A 126 9.82 -11.43 0.06
N SER A 127 9.06 -12.30 -0.60
CA SER A 127 8.07 -13.19 0.06
C SER A 127 8.65 -14.02 1.20
N LYS A 128 9.90 -14.45 1.10
CA LYS A 128 10.60 -15.19 2.14
C LYS A 128 10.58 -14.48 3.50
N ASN A 129 10.65 -13.15 3.52
CA ASN A 129 10.65 -12.38 4.77
C ASN A 129 9.34 -12.56 5.54
N ILE A 130 8.20 -12.57 4.85
CA ILE A 130 6.90 -12.78 5.49
C ILE A 130 6.63 -14.25 5.79
N ASP A 131 7.08 -15.17 4.92
CA ASP A 131 6.95 -16.61 5.12
C ASP A 131 7.64 -17.05 6.42
N GLU A 132 8.85 -16.55 6.67
CA GLU A 132 9.60 -16.82 7.90
C GLU A 132 8.93 -16.23 9.14
N GLN A 133 8.39 -15.01 9.06
CA GLN A 133 7.70 -14.36 10.18
C GLN A 133 6.38 -15.06 10.54
N LEU A 134 5.61 -15.45 9.55
CA LEU A 134 4.31 -16.07 9.74
C LEU A 134 4.42 -17.60 9.98
N LYS A 135 5.59 -18.19 9.74
CA LYS A 135 5.84 -19.64 9.82
C LYS A 135 4.83 -20.45 9.01
N THR A 136 4.49 -19.97 7.82
CA THR A 136 3.55 -20.63 6.92
C THR A 136 4.15 -21.88 6.33
N LYS A 137 3.34 -22.96 6.16
CA LYS A 137 3.78 -24.20 5.50
C LYS A 137 4.05 -24.00 4.01
N ASN A 138 3.24 -23.14 3.37
CA ASN A 138 3.36 -22.78 1.96
C ASN A 138 3.83 -21.34 1.85
N SER A 139 4.47 -20.98 0.75
CA SER A 139 4.83 -19.60 0.49
C SER A 139 3.57 -18.72 0.39
N ILE A 140 3.69 -17.47 0.78
CA ILE A 140 2.58 -16.51 0.67
C ILE A 140 2.08 -16.40 -0.79
N ASP A 141 2.98 -16.50 -1.75
CA ASP A 141 2.64 -16.48 -3.17
C ASP A 141 1.80 -17.69 -3.58
N ASP A 142 2.12 -18.88 -3.06
CA ASP A 142 1.32 -20.08 -3.29
C ASP A 142 -0.05 -20.00 -2.63
N ILE A 143 -0.11 -19.46 -1.41
CA ILE A 143 -1.37 -19.27 -0.70
C ILE A 143 -2.31 -18.37 -1.52
N PHE A 144 -1.83 -17.23 -2.00
CA PHE A 144 -2.65 -16.33 -2.82
C PHE A 144 -3.07 -16.95 -4.15
N ARG A 145 -2.20 -17.73 -4.79
CA ARG A 145 -2.51 -18.46 -6.02
C ARG A 145 -3.61 -19.50 -5.79
N GLN A 146 -3.50 -20.29 -4.73
CA GLN A 146 -4.48 -21.30 -4.36
C GLN A 146 -5.83 -20.66 -4.01
N ALA A 147 -5.84 -19.59 -3.21
CA ALA A 147 -7.03 -18.85 -2.86
C ALA A 147 -7.75 -18.29 -4.12
N GLN A 148 -7.00 -17.73 -5.08
CA GLN A 148 -7.57 -17.25 -6.33
C GLN A 148 -8.17 -18.39 -7.15
N THR A 149 -7.51 -19.53 -7.20
CA THR A 149 -7.98 -20.71 -7.92
C THR A 149 -9.27 -21.25 -7.30
N ALA A 150 -9.32 -21.37 -5.97
CA ALA A 150 -10.51 -21.80 -5.24
C ALA A 150 -11.67 -20.83 -5.46
N PHE A 151 -11.42 -19.52 -5.35
CA PHE A 151 -12.42 -18.49 -5.58
C PHE A 151 -12.97 -18.53 -7.01
N ASN A 152 -12.12 -18.69 -8.01
CA ASN A 152 -12.56 -18.77 -9.41
C ASN A 152 -13.44 -19.99 -9.64
N LYS A 153 -13.10 -21.14 -9.08
CA LYS A 153 -13.95 -22.34 -9.17
C LYS A 153 -15.30 -22.12 -8.48
N TRP A 154 -15.27 -21.61 -7.26
CA TRP A 154 -16.48 -21.31 -6.49
C TRP A 154 -17.38 -20.30 -7.21
N SER A 155 -16.82 -19.27 -7.82
CA SER A 155 -17.58 -18.22 -8.53
C SER A 155 -18.30 -18.74 -9.78
N GLN A 156 -17.91 -19.90 -10.30
CA GLN A 156 -18.56 -20.56 -11.44
C GLN A 156 -19.70 -21.51 -11.03
N LEU A 157 -19.83 -21.78 -9.73
CA LEU A 157 -20.93 -22.61 -9.24
C LEU A 157 -22.27 -21.87 -9.40
N PRO A 158 -23.40 -22.60 -9.52
CA PRO A 158 -24.72 -22.00 -9.43
C PRO A 158 -24.93 -21.25 -8.13
N THR A 159 -25.71 -20.16 -8.16
CA THR A 159 -25.85 -19.25 -7.00
C THR A 159 -26.36 -19.98 -5.76
N GLU A 160 -27.21 -20.98 -5.94
CA GLU A 160 -27.84 -21.76 -4.87
C GLU A 160 -26.84 -22.59 -4.05
N VAL A 161 -25.69 -22.93 -4.65
CA VAL A 161 -24.65 -23.76 -3.99
C VAL A 161 -23.40 -22.93 -3.59
N ARG A 162 -23.41 -21.62 -3.81
CA ARG A 162 -22.31 -20.73 -3.40
C ARG A 162 -22.44 -20.40 -1.93
N THR A 163 -21.95 -21.27 -1.09
CA THR A 163 -21.86 -21.04 0.37
C THR A 163 -20.42 -20.89 0.81
N THR A 164 -20.21 -20.44 2.04
CA THR A 164 -18.86 -20.38 2.64
C THR A 164 -18.24 -21.78 2.72
N GLU A 165 -19.02 -22.79 3.04
CA GLU A 165 -18.57 -24.18 3.11
C GLU A 165 -18.03 -24.67 1.76
N THR A 166 -18.73 -24.36 0.65
CA THR A 166 -18.29 -24.76 -0.69
C THR A 166 -17.09 -23.95 -1.21
N LEU A 167 -16.77 -22.80 -0.59
CA LEU A 167 -15.54 -22.07 -0.88
C LEU A 167 -14.33 -22.70 -0.15
N LEU A 168 -14.54 -23.24 1.05
CA LEU A 168 -13.49 -23.76 1.92
C LEU A 168 -13.24 -25.27 1.74
N SER A 169 -14.07 -25.97 0.97
CA SER A 169 -13.92 -27.37 0.63
C SER A 169 -12.99 -27.57 -0.57
#